data_7ec1caae834120f970ac2aea1a069eb3
#
_entry.id   7ec1caae834120f970ac2aea1a069eb3
#
_cell.length_a   1.000
_cell.length_b   1.000
_cell.length_c   1.000
_cell.angle_alpha   90.00
_cell.angle_beta   90.00
_cell.angle_gamma   90.00
#
_symmetry.space_group_name_H-M   'P 1'
#
loop_
_entity.id
_entity.type
_entity.pdbx_description
1 polymer ?
#
loop_
_entity_poly.entity_id
_entity_poly.type
_entity_poly.pdbx_seq_one_letter_code
_entity_poly.pdbx_strand_id
1 'polypeptide(L)'
;MLSGLSPAAAPGQVLAFVLGIGALGLVQFFRLQRRRRVMEDMPTARIRSASQGYVELIGQALPPDVPLYSPITRTPCCWYRYKIERRVGEGNGKWKVEEQGKSSVQFWLEDDTGRCIVDPEAAEVFARTASTWTGATAQRIPGTSEVATVGDSDHRYTEQLILPREPLYALGWFTSLSPLQAGLHEEVRERIAAWKADPEQRRAFDTNGDGQLDMAEFEQLRQQAAAAVQAERLERATQ
;
A
#
# COMPACT_ATOMS: atom_id res chain seq x y z
N MET A 1 45.95 24.51 32.13
CA MET A 1 44.92 24.35 33.16
C MET A 1 43.73 23.63 32.56
N LEU A 2 43.65 22.36 32.88
CA LEU A 2 42.56 21.46 32.51
C LEU A 2 41.43 21.62 33.52
N SER A 3 40.21 21.93 33.09
CA SER A 3 39.02 21.71 33.91
C SER A 3 37.78 21.73 33.02
N GLY A 4 37.36 20.58 32.60
CA GLY A 4 36.10 20.32 31.87
C GLY A 4 35.63 18.91 32.17
N LEU A 5 35.44 18.56 33.43
CA LEU A 5 34.74 17.34 33.83
C LEU A 5 33.25 17.60 33.65
N SER A 6 32.66 16.89 32.65
CA SER A 6 31.22 16.79 32.54
C SER A 6 30.62 16.15 33.78
N PRO A 7 29.51 16.66 34.34
CA PRO A 7 28.89 16.07 35.52
C PRO A 7 28.39 14.67 35.18
N ALA A 8 28.89 13.68 35.91
CA ALA A 8 28.40 12.32 35.82
C ALA A 8 26.89 12.30 36.14
N ALA A 9 26.08 11.78 35.25
CA ALA A 9 24.63 11.68 35.45
C ALA A 9 24.35 10.98 36.80
N ALA A 10 23.50 11.56 37.63
CA ALA A 10 23.13 10.97 38.90
C ALA A 10 22.53 9.56 38.69
N PRO A 11 22.88 8.59 39.56
CA PRO A 11 22.45 7.20 39.36
C PRO A 11 20.93 7.03 39.21
N GLY A 12 20.13 7.92 39.79
CA GLY A 12 18.68 7.97 39.60
C GLY A 12 18.22 8.33 38.18
N GLN A 13 18.97 9.20 37.48
CA GLN A 13 18.65 9.58 36.10
C GLN A 13 18.97 8.45 35.12
N VAL A 14 20.05 7.74 35.34
CA VAL A 14 20.41 6.57 34.52
C VAL A 14 19.37 5.46 34.70
N LEU A 15 18.92 5.21 35.94
CA LEU A 15 17.90 4.22 36.25
C LEU A 15 16.55 4.59 35.58
N ALA A 16 16.13 5.86 35.66
CA ALA A 16 14.89 6.32 35.01
C ALA A 16 14.95 6.20 33.49
N PHE A 17 16.11 6.47 32.89
CA PHE A 17 16.30 6.32 31.43
C PHE A 17 16.24 4.85 30.98
N VAL A 18 16.87 3.95 31.73
CA VAL A 18 16.83 2.49 31.46
C VAL A 18 15.41 1.94 31.60
N LEU A 19 14.67 2.36 32.65
CA LEU A 19 13.28 1.97 32.83
C LEU A 19 12.37 2.51 31.72
N GLY A 20 12.61 3.74 31.23
CA GLY A 20 11.89 4.35 30.11
C GLY A 20 12.08 3.57 28.80
N ILE A 21 13.32 3.22 28.47
CA ILE A 21 13.65 2.42 27.28
C ILE A 21 13.03 1.02 27.41
N GLY A 22 13.10 0.41 28.60
CA GLY A 22 12.50 -0.91 28.86
C GLY A 22 10.98 -0.91 28.67
N ALA A 23 10.29 0.13 29.17
CA ALA A 23 8.85 0.29 29.01
C ALA A 23 8.46 0.50 27.54
N LEU A 24 9.22 1.32 26.81
CA LEU A 24 9.01 1.55 25.38
C LEU A 24 9.20 0.26 24.57
N GLY A 25 10.25 -0.50 24.89
CA GLY A 25 10.52 -1.80 24.28
C GLY A 25 9.41 -2.81 24.55
N LEU A 26 8.86 -2.82 25.76
CA LEU A 26 7.74 -3.69 26.13
C LEU A 26 6.46 -3.34 25.36
N VAL A 27 6.14 -2.05 25.24
CA VAL A 27 4.98 -1.57 24.47
C VAL A 27 5.12 -1.94 22.98
N GLN A 28 6.31 -1.76 22.42
CA GLN A 28 6.58 -2.15 21.03
C GLN A 28 6.50 -3.67 20.84
N PHE A 29 7.03 -4.45 21.79
CA PHE A 29 6.95 -5.90 21.78
C PHE A 29 5.49 -6.39 21.84
N PHE A 30 4.66 -5.84 22.73
CA PHE A 30 3.25 -6.20 22.80
C PHE A 30 2.45 -5.77 21.55
N ARG A 31 2.79 -4.62 20.92
CA ARG A 31 2.20 -4.22 19.64
C ARG A 31 2.54 -5.18 18.50
N LEU A 32 3.79 -5.63 18.43
CA LEU A 32 4.23 -6.62 17.44
C LEU A 32 3.63 -7.99 17.68
N GLN A 33 3.56 -8.43 18.94
CA GLN A 33 2.92 -9.69 19.34
C GLN A 33 1.42 -9.70 19.03
N ARG A 34 0.73 -8.58 19.27
CA ARG A 34 -0.71 -8.48 18.96
C ARG A 34 -0.97 -8.56 17.45
N ARG A 35 -0.10 -8.00 16.62
CA ARG A 35 -0.17 -8.15 15.15
C ARG A 35 0.06 -9.60 14.71
N ARG A 36 0.99 -10.31 15.34
CA ARG A 36 1.27 -11.72 15.01
C ARG A 36 0.11 -12.65 15.40
N ARG A 37 -0.47 -12.49 16.58
CA ARG A 37 -1.59 -13.34 17.04
C ARG A 37 -2.85 -13.22 16.17
N VAL A 38 -3.12 -12.04 15.63
CA VAL A 38 -4.25 -11.84 14.70
C VAL A 38 -4.02 -12.60 13.39
N MET A 39 -2.77 -12.84 12.99
CA MET A 39 -2.44 -13.57 11.77
C MET A 39 -2.32 -15.11 11.96
N GLU A 40 -1.99 -15.57 13.15
CA GLU A 40 -1.76 -17.01 13.42
C GLU A 40 -3.06 -17.80 13.69
N ASP A 41 -4.13 -17.14 14.14
CA ASP A 41 -5.38 -17.81 14.58
C ASP A 41 -6.54 -17.71 13.57
N MET A 42 -6.32 -17.12 12.35
CA MET A 42 -7.37 -17.03 11.36
C MET A 42 -7.39 -18.25 10.46
N PRO A 43 -8.49 -19.03 10.44
CA PRO A 43 -8.64 -20.09 9.46
C PRO A 43 -8.79 -19.50 8.07
N THR A 44 -8.06 -20.05 7.10
CA THR A 44 -8.24 -19.73 5.68
C THR A 44 -9.69 -20.01 5.28
N ALA A 45 -10.37 -18.98 4.82
CA ALA A 45 -11.74 -19.07 4.37
C ALA A 45 -11.83 -19.33 2.86
N ARG A 46 -12.93 -19.93 2.43
CA ARG A 46 -13.30 -19.99 1.01
C ARG A 46 -14.17 -18.79 0.66
N ILE A 47 -13.98 -18.20 -0.52
CA ILE A 47 -14.67 -16.97 -0.92
C ILE A 47 -16.20 -17.09 -0.77
N ARG A 48 -16.77 -18.23 -1.20
CA ARG A 48 -18.23 -18.45 -1.14
C ARG A 48 -18.79 -18.52 0.28
N SER A 49 -18.00 -18.99 1.24
CA SER A 49 -18.39 -19.18 2.63
C SER A 49 -17.71 -18.20 3.60
N ALA A 50 -16.99 -17.21 3.08
CA ALA A 50 -16.32 -16.22 3.90
C ALA A 50 -17.35 -15.42 4.72
N SER A 51 -17.13 -15.35 6.01
CA SER A 51 -17.93 -14.53 6.92
C SER A 51 -17.55 -13.06 6.77
N GLN A 52 -18.49 -12.15 7.04
CA GLN A 52 -18.17 -10.73 7.13
C GLN A 52 -17.19 -10.46 8.26
N GLY A 53 -16.23 -9.57 8.02
CA GLY A 53 -15.19 -9.24 8.99
C GLY A 53 -13.79 -9.55 8.46
N TYR A 54 -12.86 -9.71 9.36
CA TYR A 54 -11.46 -10.01 9.02
C TYR A 54 -11.35 -11.48 8.59
N VAL A 55 -10.84 -11.70 7.40
CA VAL A 55 -10.66 -13.04 6.81
C VAL A 55 -9.33 -13.17 6.09
N GLU A 56 -8.90 -14.41 5.97
CA GLU A 56 -7.78 -14.86 5.16
C GLU A 56 -8.31 -15.61 3.95
N LEU A 57 -7.94 -15.18 2.75
CA LEU A 57 -8.32 -15.80 1.49
C LEU A 57 -7.08 -16.19 0.69
N ILE A 58 -7.13 -17.36 0.07
CA ILE A 58 -6.10 -17.83 -0.86
C ILE A 58 -6.76 -18.11 -2.20
N GLY A 59 -6.18 -17.59 -3.28
CA GLY A 59 -6.71 -17.79 -4.62
C GLY A 59 -5.72 -17.33 -5.68
N GLN A 60 -6.21 -17.13 -6.88
CA GLN A 60 -5.46 -16.57 -8.00
C GLN A 60 -5.92 -15.14 -8.28
N ALA A 61 -4.96 -14.24 -8.52
CA ALA A 61 -5.24 -12.89 -8.96
C ALA A 61 -5.74 -12.90 -10.40
N LEU A 62 -6.88 -12.28 -10.67
CA LEU A 62 -7.38 -12.07 -12.03
C LEU A 62 -7.36 -10.57 -12.35
N PRO A 63 -7.15 -10.21 -13.63
CA PRO A 63 -7.08 -8.82 -14.03
C PRO A 63 -8.39 -8.08 -13.74
N PRO A 64 -8.32 -6.76 -13.57
CA PRO A 64 -9.50 -5.91 -13.50
C PRO A 64 -10.27 -5.93 -14.81
N ASP A 65 -11.55 -5.50 -14.78
CA ASP A 65 -12.41 -5.44 -15.96
C ASP A 65 -11.84 -4.52 -17.05
N VAL A 66 -11.18 -3.42 -16.65
CA VAL A 66 -10.40 -2.58 -17.54
C VAL A 66 -8.93 -3.02 -17.50
N PRO A 67 -8.32 -3.40 -18.62
CA PRO A 67 -6.94 -3.88 -18.65
C PRO A 67 -5.96 -2.91 -18.00
N LEU A 68 -5.18 -3.39 -17.04
CA LEU A 68 -4.16 -2.63 -16.35
C LEU A 68 -2.77 -3.04 -16.84
N TYR A 69 -1.95 -2.03 -17.15
CA TYR A 69 -0.57 -2.21 -17.58
C TYR A 69 0.37 -1.45 -16.65
N SER A 70 1.51 -2.05 -16.34
CA SER A 70 2.53 -1.34 -15.57
C SER A 70 3.07 -0.13 -16.33
N PRO A 71 3.40 0.98 -15.64
CA PRO A 71 3.85 2.20 -16.30
C PRO A 71 5.19 2.07 -17.01
N ILE A 72 6.12 1.26 -16.49
CA ILE A 72 7.48 1.16 -17.01
C ILE A 72 7.57 0.09 -18.09
N THR A 73 7.29 -1.17 -17.73
CA THR A 73 7.48 -2.29 -18.67
C THR A 73 6.29 -2.58 -19.56
N ARG A 74 5.16 -1.87 -19.38
CA ARG A 74 3.90 -2.11 -20.10
C ARG A 74 3.40 -3.54 -19.97
N THR A 75 3.79 -4.23 -18.91
CA THR A 75 3.36 -5.60 -18.62
C THR A 75 1.92 -5.60 -18.14
N PRO A 76 1.02 -6.44 -18.70
CA PRO A 76 -0.32 -6.60 -18.19
C PRO A 76 -0.26 -7.20 -16.77
N CYS A 77 -0.98 -6.58 -15.82
CA CYS A 77 -0.93 -6.95 -14.42
C CYS A 77 -2.25 -6.72 -13.71
N CYS A 78 -2.42 -7.32 -12.54
CA CYS A 78 -3.53 -7.05 -11.64
C CYS A 78 -3.24 -5.85 -10.74
N TRP A 79 -1.99 -5.65 -10.40
CA TRP A 79 -1.52 -4.55 -9.57
C TRP A 79 -0.05 -4.24 -9.86
N TYR A 80 0.38 -2.99 -9.66
CA TYR A 80 1.76 -2.58 -9.79
C TYR A 80 2.17 -1.58 -8.71
N ARG A 81 3.45 -1.56 -8.41
CA ARG A 81 4.19 -0.49 -7.72
C ARG A 81 5.47 -0.24 -8.47
N TYR A 82 5.82 1.02 -8.68
CA TYR A 82 7.08 1.38 -9.34
C TYR A 82 7.79 2.50 -8.60
N LYS A 83 9.10 2.56 -8.81
CA LYS A 83 9.98 3.62 -8.32
C LYS A 83 11.07 3.86 -9.34
N ILE A 84 11.27 5.13 -9.69
CA ILE A 84 12.35 5.61 -10.58
C ILE A 84 13.25 6.48 -9.73
N GLU A 85 14.54 6.14 -9.71
CA GLU A 85 15.57 6.85 -8.97
C GLU A 85 16.64 7.31 -9.94
N ARG A 86 17.13 8.55 -9.78
CA ARG A 86 18.22 9.12 -10.54
C ARG A 86 19.48 9.23 -9.69
N ARG A 87 20.63 8.96 -10.28
CA ARG A 87 21.92 9.13 -9.65
C ARG A 87 22.29 10.61 -9.55
N VAL A 88 22.65 11.07 -8.36
CA VAL A 88 23.03 12.46 -8.10
C VAL A 88 24.42 12.50 -7.47
N GLY A 89 25.34 13.27 -8.09
CA GLY A 89 26.75 13.41 -7.67
C GLY A 89 27.74 12.63 -8.51
N GLU A 90 28.99 13.05 -8.49
CA GLU A 90 30.10 12.39 -9.21
C GLU A 90 30.56 11.09 -8.51
N GLY A 91 31.03 10.13 -9.30
CA GLY A 91 31.57 8.86 -8.80
C GLY A 91 30.48 7.95 -8.22
N ASN A 92 30.56 7.66 -6.92
CA ASN A 92 29.60 6.76 -6.22
C ASN A 92 28.36 7.51 -5.71
N GLY A 93 27.75 8.31 -6.59
CA GLY A 93 26.62 9.19 -6.31
C GLY A 93 25.44 8.50 -5.59
N LYS A 94 24.67 9.28 -4.85
CA LYS A 94 23.47 8.79 -4.14
C LYS A 94 22.28 8.69 -5.10
N TRP A 95 21.45 7.66 -4.92
CA TRP A 95 20.20 7.51 -5.62
C TRP A 95 19.14 8.41 -4.97
N LYS A 96 18.50 9.25 -5.77
CA LYS A 96 17.39 10.12 -5.36
C LYS A 96 16.13 9.69 -6.10
N VAL A 97 15.04 9.52 -5.36
CA VAL A 97 13.73 9.21 -5.94
C VAL A 97 13.28 10.39 -6.79
N GLU A 98 12.97 10.14 -8.05
CA GLU A 98 12.45 11.08 -9.02
C GLU A 98 10.94 10.89 -9.20
N GLU A 99 10.50 9.64 -9.29
CA GLU A 99 9.11 9.30 -9.45
C GLU A 99 8.81 7.96 -8.76
N GLN A 100 7.61 7.84 -8.19
CA GLN A 100 7.10 6.58 -7.66
C GLN A 100 5.57 6.55 -7.69
N GLY A 101 5.00 5.37 -7.78
CA GLY A 101 3.56 5.21 -7.78
C GLY A 101 3.13 3.76 -7.54
N LYS A 102 1.85 3.60 -7.23
CA LYS A 102 1.20 2.30 -7.11
C LYS A 102 -0.20 2.34 -7.71
N SER A 103 -0.69 1.21 -8.19
CA SER A 103 -2.07 1.06 -8.64
C SER A 103 -3.03 1.04 -7.47
N SER A 104 -4.14 1.75 -7.59
CA SER A 104 -5.32 1.65 -6.72
C SER A 104 -6.48 0.92 -7.39
N VAL A 105 -6.27 0.40 -8.59
CA VAL A 105 -7.31 -0.30 -9.36
C VAL A 105 -7.65 -1.61 -8.67
N GLN A 106 -8.96 -1.84 -8.46
CA GLN A 106 -9.48 -3.09 -7.92
C GLN A 106 -9.28 -4.21 -8.94
N PHE A 107 -9.02 -5.41 -8.44
CA PHE A 107 -8.85 -6.61 -9.25
C PHE A 107 -9.56 -7.79 -8.59
N TRP A 108 -9.65 -8.92 -9.29
CA TRP A 108 -10.36 -10.08 -8.80
C TRP A 108 -9.41 -11.07 -8.11
N LEU A 109 -9.89 -11.68 -7.04
CA LEU A 109 -9.33 -12.88 -6.44
C LEU A 109 -10.32 -14.02 -6.67
N GLU A 110 -9.86 -15.13 -7.21
CA GLU A 110 -10.66 -16.31 -7.51
C GLU A 110 -10.10 -17.54 -6.79
N ASP A 111 -10.96 -18.29 -6.15
CA ASP A 111 -10.67 -19.64 -5.66
C ASP A 111 -11.58 -20.68 -6.35
N ASP A 112 -11.54 -21.93 -5.92
CA ASP A 112 -12.38 -23.02 -6.42
C ASP A 112 -13.87 -22.86 -6.08
N THR A 113 -14.26 -21.90 -5.25
CA THR A 113 -15.64 -21.69 -4.80
C THR A 113 -16.29 -20.44 -5.36
N GLY A 114 -15.49 -19.46 -5.81
CA GLY A 114 -16.00 -18.22 -6.35
C GLY A 114 -14.95 -17.15 -6.55
N ARG A 115 -15.39 -15.92 -6.74
CA ARG A 115 -14.50 -14.76 -6.87
C ARG A 115 -14.97 -13.59 -6.02
N CYS A 116 -14.04 -12.78 -5.58
CA CYS A 116 -14.29 -11.51 -4.89
C CYS A 116 -13.40 -10.40 -5.43
N ILE A 117 -13.80 -9.17 -5.18
CA ILE A 117 -13.01 -7.99 -5.52
C ILE A 117 -12.01 -7.73 -4.40
N VAL A 118 -10.77 -7.47 -4.78
CA VAL A 118 -9.70 -7.00 -3.88
C VAL A 118 -9.50 -5.51 -4.13
N ASP A 119 -9.61 -4.73 -3.06
CA ASP A 119 -9.28 -3.31 -3.07
C ASP A 119 -7.86 -3.10 -2.48
N PRO A 120 -6.87 -2.74 -3.30
CA PRO A 120 -5.50 -2.58 -2.85
C PRO A 120 -5.18 -1.18 -2.31
N GLU A 121 -6.14 -0.27 -2.21
CA GLU A 121 -5.89 1.16 -1.98
C GLU A 121 -5.04 1.44 -0.74
N ALA A 122 -5.44 0.88 0.41
CA ALA A 122 -4.71 1.01 1.68
C ALA A 122 -3.92 -0.25 2.05
N ALA A 123 -3.77 -1.20 1.11
CA ALA A 123 -3.11 -2.47 1.39
C ALA A 123 -1.59 -2.32 1.42
N GLU A 124 -0.96 -3.06 2.34
CA GLU A 124 0.45 -3.38 2.26
C GLU A 124 0.61 -4.60 1.34
N VAL A 125 1.30 -4.41 0.22
CA VAL A 125 1.43 -5.44 -0.81
C VAL A 125 2.87 -5.92 -0.88
N PHE A 126 3.05 -7.24 -0.79
CA PHE A 126 4.30 -7.96 -0.98
C PHE A 126 4.21 -8.73 -2.30
N ALA A 127 4.59 -8.08 -3.39
CA ALA A 127 4.55 -8.70 -4.70
C ALA A 127 5.68 -9.72 -4.85
N ARG A 128 5.34 -10.90 -5.35
CA ARG A 128 6.30 -11.97 -5.65
C ARG A 128 7.17 -11.62 -6.85
N THR A 129 6.59 -10.95 -7.84
CA THR A 129 7.30 -10.49 -9.02
C THR A 129 7.86 -9.09 -8.77
N ALA A 130 9.15 -9.00 -8.50
CA ALA A 130 9.88 -7.76 -8.29
C ALA A 130 11.13 -7.73 -9.17
N SER A 131 11.34 -6.63 -9.88
CA SER A 131 12.51 -6.44 -10.78
C SER A 131 13.14 -5.08 -10.51
N THR A 132 14.47 -5.05 -10.49
CA THR A 132 15.24 -3.80 -10.37
C THR A 132 16.34 -3.82 -11.43
N TRP A 133 16.47 -2.72 -12.19
CA TRP A 133 17.49 -2.58 -13.22
C TRP A 133 17.97 -1.13 -13.33
N THR A 134 19.10 -0.92 -14.01
CA THR A 134 19.65 0.40 -14.32
C THR A 134 19.72 0.56 -15.83
N GLY A 135 19.43 1.77 -16.34
CA GLY A 135 19.48 2.05 -17.78
C GLY A 135 18.42 3.06 -18.21
N ALA A 136 18.33 3.38 -19.51
CA ALA A 136 17.42 4.39 -20.02
C ALA A 136 15.98 3.88 -20.22
N THR A 137 15.79 2.62 -20.59
CA THR A 137 14.47 2.03 -20.86
C THR A 137 14.50 0.53 -20.57
N ALA A 138 13.43 0.03 -19.97
CA ALA A 138 13.29 -1.38 -19.68
C ALA A 138 12.07 -1.96 -20.40
N GLN A 139 12.28 -3.07 -21.05
CA GLN A 139 11.22 -3.88 -21.63
C GLN A 139 11.32 -5.30 -21.08
N ARG A 140 10.21 -5.78 -20.51
CA ARG A 140 10.16 -7.14 -20.01
C ARG A 140 10.15 -8.13 -21.18
N ILE A 141 10.97 -9.18 -21.09
CA ILE A 141 10.96 -10.27 -22.05
C ILE A 141 9.76 -11.17 -21.74
N PRO A 142 8.80 -11.35 -22.68
CA PRO A 142 7.64 -12.20 -22.44
C PRO A 142 8.06 -13.61 -21.99
N GLY A 143 7.43 -14.09 -20.90
CA GLY A 143 7.68 -15.43 -20.38
C GLY A 143 8.89 -15.58 -19.43
N THR A 144 9.61 -14.50 -19.14
CA THR A 144 10.73 -14.51 -18.20
C THR A 144 10.58 -13.44 -17.11
N SER A 145 11.40 -13.57 -16.04
CA SER A 145 11.55 -12.51 -15.04
C SER A 145 12.63 -11.50 -15.44
N GLU A 146 13.25 -11.67 -16.60
CA GLU A 146 14.35 -10.85 -17.06
C GLU A 146 13.87 -9.57 -17.74
N VAL A 147 14.61 -8.51 -17.54
CA VAL A 147 14.38 -7.20 -18.11
C VAL A 147 15.58 -6.81 -18.97
N ALA A 148 15.34 -6.58 -20.25
CA ALA A 148 16.38 -6.08 -21.15
C ALA A 148 16.58 -4.58 -20.90
N THR A 149 17.82 -4.15 -20.68
CA THR A 149 18.19 -2.75 -20.47
C THR A 149 18.99 -2.23 -21.65
N VAL A 150 18.63 -1.05 -22.14
CA VAL A 150 19.37 -0.34 -23.20
C VAL A 150 19.55 1.12 -22.77
N GLY A 151 20.80 1.61 -22.68
CA GLY A 151 21.09 3.02 -22.45
C GLY A 151 21.91 3.33 -21.17
N ASP A 152 22.00 4.63 -20.84
CA ASP A 152 22.86 5.18 -19.80
C ASP A 152 22.42 4.76 -18.40
N SER A 153 23.38 4.59 -17.48
CA SER A 153 23.22 4.00 -16.14
C SER A 153 22.77 5.00 -15.05
N ASP A 154 22.29 6.18 -15.42
CA ASP A 154 21.96 7.23 -14.45
C ASP A 154 20.60 7.06 -13.79
N HIS A 155 19.76 6.15 -14.25
CA HIS A 155 18.48 5.84 -13.68
C HIS A 155 18.44 4.39 -13.17
N ARG A 156 17.77 4.20 -12.03
CA ARG A 156 17.43 2.90 -11.47
C ARG A 156 15.92 2.78 -11.39
N TYR A 157 15.41 1.74 -11.99
CA TYR A 157 14.00 1.40 -12.04
C TYR A 157 13.74 0.22 -11.10
N THR A 158 12.71 0.33 -10.29
CA THR A 158 12.20 -0.79 -9.49
C THR A 158 10.72 -0.96 -9.81
N GLU A 159 10.31 -2.16 -10.15
CA GLU A 159 8.92 -2.48 -10.45
C GLU A 159 8.52 -3.76 -9.73
N GLN A 160 7.34 -3.72 -9.13
CA GLN A 160 6.71 -4.82 -8.42
C GLN A 160 5.32 -5.05 -9.03
N LEU A 161 5.01 -6.28 -9.39
CA LEU A 161 3.78 -6.64 -10.09
C LEU A 161 3.10 -7.82 -9.42
N ILE A 162 1.76 -7.79 -9.40
CA ILE A 162 0.94 -9.00 -9.28
C ILE A 162 0.46 -9.34 -10.68
N LEU A 163 0.90 -10.49 -11.19
CA LEU A 163 0.56 -10.92 -12.54
C LEU A 163 -0.79 -11.66 -12.58
N PRO A 164 -1.47 -11.67 -13.74
CA PRO A 164 -2.66 -12.49 -13.91
C PRO A 164 -2.38 -13.97 -13.63
N ARG A 165 -3.29 -14.62 -12.88
CA ARG A 165 -3.21 -16.01 -12.41
C ARG A 165 -2.07 -16.30 -11.42
N GLU A 166 -1.42 -15.27 -10.89
CA GLU A 166 -0.45 -15.44 -9.81
C GLU A 166 -1.18 -15.85 -8.52
N PRO A 167 -0.67 -16.86 -7.77
CA PRO A 167 -1.20 -17.19 -6.47
C PRO A 167 -1.11 -16.00 -5.52
N LEU A 168 -2.22 -15.65 -4.90
CA LEU A 168 -2.34 -14.52 -3.99
C LEU A 168 -2.91 -14.97 -2.66
N TYR A 169 -2.24 -14.52 -1.61
CA TYR A 169 -2.68 -14.58 -0.23
C TYR A 169 -3.20 -13.19 0.16
N ALA A 170 -4.45 -13.09 0.55
CA ALA A 170 -5.09 -11.84 0.92
C ALA A 170 -5.61 -11.91 2.35
N LEU A 171 -5.19 -10.96 3.19
CA LEU A 171 -5.70 -10.78 4.54
C LEU A 171 -6.38 -9.42 4.61
N GLY A 172 -7.66 -9.39 4.95
CA GLY A 172 -8.39 -8.13 4.96
C GLY A 172 -9.81 -8.23 5.47
N TRP A 173 -10.48 -7.09 5.44
CA TRP A 173 -11.88 -7.00 5.82
C TRP A 173 -12.78 -7.42 4.64
N PHE A 174 -13.47 -8.53 4.80
CA PHE A 174 -14.42 -9.05 3.82
C PHE A 174 -15.83 -8.56 4.12
N THR A 175 -16.53 -8.11 3.08
CA THR A 175 -17.94 -7.70 3.17
C THR A 175 -18.67 -8.08 1.89
N SER A 176 -19.92 -8.51 2.04
CA SER A 176 -20.82 -8.73 0.91
C SER A 176 -21.60 -7.45 0.65
N LEU A 177 -21.49 -6.91 -0.55
CA LEU A 177 -22.19 -5.69 -0.94
C LEU A 177 -23.48 -6.06 -1.66
N SER A 178 -24.62 -5.45 -1.24
CA SER A 178 -25.82 -5.45 -2.07
C SER A 178 -25.62 -4.54 -3.31
N PRO A 179 -26.40 -4.69 -4.40
CA PRO A 179 -26.29 -3.81 -5.57
C PRO A 179 -26.35 -2.32 -5.23
N LEU A 180 -27.17 -1.95 -4.24
CA LEU A 180 -27.29 -0.56 -3.77
C LEU A 180 -26.03 -0.10 -3.04
N GLN A 181 -25.46 -0.96 -2.21
CA GLN A 181 -24.20 -0.69 -1.50
C GLN A 181 -23.00 -0.68 -2.46
N ALA A 182 -23.00 -1.52 -3.49
CA ALA A 182 -21.98 -1.53 -4.53
C ALA A 182 -21.93 -0.19 -5.28
N GLY A 183 -23.10 0.38 -5.65
CA GLY A 183 -23.17 1.69 -6.27
C GLY A 183 -22.68 2.82 -5.35
N LEU A 184 -23.02 2.77 -4.05
CA LEU A 184 -22.49 3.73 -3.07
C LEU A 184 -20.96 3.62 -2.93
N HIS A 185 -20.45 2.39 -2.88
CA HIS A 185 -19.02 2.13 -2.76
C HIS A 185 -18.23 2.67 -3.96
N GLU A 186 -18.77 2.51 -5.16
CA GLU A 186 -18.15 3.04 -6.39
C GLU A 186 -18.12 4.59 -6.38
N GLU A 187 -19.23 5.27 -6.04
CA GLU A 187 -19.24 6.73 -5.93
C GLU A 187 -18.25 7.25 -4.86
N VAL A 188 -18.12 6.56 -3.73
CA VAL A 188 -17.12 6.89 -2.70
C VAL A 188 -15.71 6.73 -3.24
N ARG A 189 -15.44 5.67 -3.99
CA ARG A 189 -14.14 5.40 -4.60
C ARG A 189 -13.76 6.46 -5.63
N GLU A 190 -14.70 6.83 -6.48
CA GLU A 190 -14.51 7.92 -7.45
C GLU A 190 -14.21 9.26 -6.75
N ARG A 191 -14.90 9.54 -5.64
CA ARG A 191 -14.65 10.73 -4.84
C ARG A 191 -13.26 10.73 -4.21
N ILE A 192 -12.83 9.60 -3.66
CA ILE A 192 -11.47 9.41 -3.12
C ILE A 192 -10.43 9.65 -4.21
N ALA A 193 -10.63 9.09 -5.40
CA ALA A 193 -9.71 9.27 -6.52
C ALA A 193 -9.62 10.75 -6.96
N ALA A 194 -10.75 11.45 -7.03
CA ALA A 194 -10.80 12.87 -7.34
C ALA A 194 -10.05 13.72 -6.30
N TRP A 195 -10.28 13.49 -5.00
CA TRP A 195 -9.60 14.22 -3.93
C TRP A 195 -8.10 13.94 -3.86
N LYS A 196 -7.68 12.73 -4.18
CA LYS A 196 -6.24 12.39 -4.27
C LYS A 196 -5.55 13.04 -5.47
N ALA A 197 -6.27 13.25 -6.57
CA ALA A 197 -5.77 13.95 -7.75
C ALA A 197 -5.65 15.47 -7.52
N ASP A 198 -6.44 16.03 -6.61
CA ASP A 198 -6.40 17.44 -6.25
C ASP A 198 -5.30 17.71 -5.20
N PRO A 199 -4.26 18.52 -5.52
CA PRO A 199 -3.18 18.80 -4.59
C PRO A 199 -3.62 19.53 -3.31
N GLU A 200 -4.68 20.35 -3.36
CA GLU A 200 -5.19 21.08 -2.20
C GLU A 200 -5.92 20.14 -1.26
N GLN A 201 -6.82 19.31 -1.81
CA GLN A 201 -7.53 18.32 -1.04
C GLN A 201 -6.56 17.30 -0.41
N ARG A 202 -5.59 16.82 -1.15
CA ARG A 202 -4.59 15.88 -0.64
C ARG A 202 -3.81 16.46 0.55
N ARG A 203 -3.38 17.74 0.47
CA ARG A 203 -2.68 18.43 1.58
C ARG A 203 -3.55 18.57 2.83
N ALA A 204 -4.86 18.70 2.67
CA ALA A 204 -5.78 18.81 3.81
C ALA A 204 -5.82 17.53 4.66
N PHE A 205 -5.50 16.37 4.07
CA PHE A 205 -5.46 15.07 4.74
C PHE A 205 -4.04 14.62 5.13
N ASP A 206 -3.02 15.18 4.52
CA ASP A 206 -1.61 14.94 4.84
C ASP A 206 -1.24 15.73 6.12
N THR A 207 -1.51 15.13 7.25
CA THR A 207 -1.35 15.77 8.56
C THR A 207 0.12 15.86 8.97
N ASN A 208 0.93 14.90 8.53
CA ASN A 208 2.37 14.84 8.85
C ASN A 208 3.23 15.60 7.83
N GLY A 209 2.67 16.01 6.69
CA GLY A 209 3.33 16.82 5.66
C GLY A 209 4.40 16.07 4.87
N ASP A 210 4.35 14.73 4.81
CA ASP A 210 5.33 13.90 4.10
C ASP A 210 5.00 13.71 2.61
N GLY A 211 3.86 14.25 2.16
CA GLY A 211 3.37 14.15 0.78
C GLY A 211 2.75 12.80 0.43
N GLN A 212 2.59 11.89 1.40
CA GLN A 212 1.93 10.60 1.25
C GLN A 212 0.80 10.49 2.27
N LEU A 213 -0.26 9.77 1.92
CA LEU A 213 -1.33 9.47 2.85
C LEU A 213 -1.03 8.15 3.57
N ASP A 214 -0.80 8.22 4.87
CA ASP A 214 -0.67 7.03 5.70
C ASP A 214 -2.02 6.35 5.95
N MET A 215 -2.03 5.21 6.67
CA MET A 215 -3.26 4.43 6.92
C MET A 215 -4.32 5.24 7.69
N ALA A 216 -3.91 6.08 8.65
CA ALA A 216 -4.84 6.85 9.47
C ALA A 216 -5.40 8.04 8.69
N GLU A 217 -4.57 8.72 7.94
CA GLU A 217 -4.94 9.82 7.05
C GLU A 217 -5.87 9.36 5.92
N PHE A 218 -5.54 8.20 5.33
CA PHE A 218 -6.41 7.58 4.32
C PHE A 218 -7.77 7.19 4.89
N GLU A 219 -7.84 6.66 6.11
CA GLU A 219 -9.12 6.31 6.74
C GLU A 219 -9.97 7.55 7.00
N GLN A 220 -9.38 8.69 7.41
CA GLN A 220 -10.09 9.96 7.55
C GLN A 220 -10.63 10.46 6.20
N LEU A 221 -9.81 10.41 5.14
CA LEU A 221 -10.22 10.78 3.78
C LEU A 221 -11.39 9.91 3.31
N ARG A 222 -11.32 8.59 3.55
CA ARG A 222 -12.37 7.63 3.20
C ARG A 222 -13.69 7.93 3.91
N GLN A 223 -13.64 8.23 5.22
CA GLN A 223 -14.84 8.56 6.01
C GLN A 223 -15.48 9.86 5.53
N GLN A 224 -14.70 10.88 5.24
CA GLN A 224 -15.21 12.15 4.72
C GLN A 224 -15.78 12.00 3.31
N ALA A 225 -15.15 11.23 2.43
CA ALA A 225 -15.67 10.92 1.10
C ALA A 225 -17.00 10.19 1.17
N ALA A 226 -17.13 9.21 2.07
CA ALA A 226 -18.37 8.49 2.28
C ALA A 226 -19.50 9.40 2.78
N ALA A 227 -19.20 10.28 3.73
CA ALA A 227 -20.17 11.26 4.25
C ALA A 227 -20.63 12.24 3.16
N ALA A 228 -19.71 12.74 2.33
CA ALA A 228 -20.03 13.64 1.23
C ALA A 228 -20.95 12.99 0.19
N VAL A 229 -20.65 11.76 -0.23
CA VAL A 229 -21.48 11.01 -1.19
C VAL A 229 -22.87 10.73 -0.62
N GLN A 230 -22.96 10.38 0.68
CA GLN A 230 -24.27 10.16 1.33
C GLN A 230 -25.09 11.44 1.39
N ALA A 231 -24.49 12.59 1.71
CA ALA A 231 -25.16 13.88 1.72
C ALA A 231 -25.71 14.25 0.34
N GLU A 232 -24.91 14.10 -0.71
CA GLU A 232 -25.34 14.38 -2.09
C GLU A 232 -26.46 13.44 -2.57
N ARG A 233 -26.43 12.17 -2.16
CA ARG A 233 -27.54 11.24 -2.46
C ARG A 233 -28.83 11.65 -1.76
N LEU A 234 -28.73 12.12 -0.52
CA LEU A 234 -29.89 12.58 0.23
C LEU A 234 -30.49 13.84 -0.40
N GLU A 235 -29.66 14.79 -0.82
CA GLU A 235 -30.12 16.00 -1.52
C GLU A 235 -30.79 15.66 -2.86
N ARG A 236 -30.21 14.73 -3.64
CA ARG A 236 -30.81 14.24 -4.89
C ARG A 236 -32.16 13.52 -4.69
N ALA A 237 -32.34 12.86 -3.54
CA ALA A 237 -33.60 12.17 -3.22
C ALA A 237 -34.71 13.10 -2.71
N THR A 238 -34.36 14.32 -2.32
CA THR A 238 -35.29 15.34 -1.81
C THR A 238 -35.73 16.38 -2.83
N GLN A 239 -35.16 16.34 -4.03
CA GLN A 239 -35.54 17.16 -5.20
C GLN A 239 -36.55 16.42 -6.09
#